data_fa8142f864cc94c2ab20428d6c18964a
#
_entry.id   fa8142f864cc94c2ab20428d6c18964a
#
_cell.length_a   1.000
_cell.length_b   1.000
_cell.length_c   1.000
_cell.angle_alpha   90.00
_cell.angle_beta   90.00
_cell.angle_gamma   90.00
#
_symmetry.space_group_name_H-M   'P 1'
#
loop_
_entity.id
_entity.type
_entity.pdbx_description
1 polymer ?
#
loop_
_entity_poly.entity_id
_entity_poly.type
_entity_poly.pdbx_seq_one_letter_code
_entity_poly.pdbx_strand_id
1 'polypeptide(L)'
;PDLITMVDGSDTHFMDGITHMGLTLKGIYMIADKVRQTADRVCQGKVVAFDGSGYDPAGILFPKGWLASICGLTGLEVDLEEPYPFPQGYRSDYGAVEMRRIVEALKAKLAPYWRCFTSH
;
A
#
# COMPACT_ATOMS: atom_id res chain seq x y z
N PRO A 1 -8.93 11.02 -14.90
CA PRO A 1 -7.64 11.74 -14.80
C PRO A 1 -6.73 11.39 -15.97
N ASP A 2 -5.76 12.26 -16.26
CA ASP A 2 -4.77 12.01 -17.31
C ASP A 2 -3.51 11.33 -16.77
N LEU A 3 -3.32 11.35 -15.46
CA LEU A 3 -2.18 10.85 -14.74
C LEU A 3 -2.55 10.55 -13.29
N ILE A 4 -1.95 9.53 -12.70
CA ILE A 4 -1.95 9.28 -11.25
C ILE A 4 -0.58 9.62 -10.69
N THR A 5 -0.53 10.36 -9.59
CA THR A 5 0.68 10.53 -8.80
C THR A 5 0.55 9.71 -7.52
N MET A 6 1.59 8.95 -7.20
CA MET A 6 1.70 8.17 -5.97
C MET A 6 2.90 8.67 -5.16
N VAL A 7 2.69 8.90 -3.89
CA VAL A 7 3.79 9.12 -2.93
C VAL A 7 3.82 7.90 -2.02
N ASP A 8 4.95 7.26 -1.95
CA ASP A 8 5.14 6.02 -1.23
C ASP A 8 6.43 6.03 -0.41
N GLY A 9 6.58 5.04 0.46
CA GLY A 9 7.78 4.85 1.26
C GLY A 9 7.72 3.54 2.03
N SER A 10 8.89 3.02 2.38
CA SER A 10 9.01 1.80 3.17
C SER A 10 8.64 1.99 4.65
N ASP A 11 8.38 3.19 5.10
CA ASP A 11 7.97 3.54 6.47
C ASP A 11 6.59 2.97 6.86
N THR A 12 5.81 2.52 5.91
CA THR A 12 4.54 1.80 6.18
C THR A 12 4.74 0.39 6.72
N HIS A 13 5.95 -0.14 6.67
CA HIS A 13 6.27 -1.51 7.08
C HIS A 13 6.18 -1.70 8.60
N PHE A 14 5.85 -2.94 9.05
CA PHE A 14 5.67 -3.27 10.47
C PHE A 14 6.93 -3.10 11.33
N MET A 15 8.12 -3.11 10.73
CA MET A 15 9.40 -2.89 11.41
C MET A 15 9.92 -1.47 11.31
N ASP A 16 9.21 -0.56 10.68
CA ASP A 16 9.60 0.84 10.71
C ASP A 16 9.52 1.40 12.14
N GLY A 17 10.59 2.04 12.58
CA GLY A 17 10.73 2.49 13.96
C GLY A 17 9.92 3.75 14.31
N ILE A 18 9.33 4.42 13.33
CA ILE A 18 8.64 5.71 13.52
C ILE A 18 7.15 5.60 13.26
N THR A 19 6.72 5.04 12.14
CA THR A 19 5.32 5.12 11.71
C THR A 19 4.43 4.02 12.25
N HIS A 20 4.95 2.83 12.54
CA HIS A 20 4.21 1.69 13.13
C HIS A 20 2.93 1.30 12.37
N MET A 21 2.92 1.39 11.04
CA MET A 21 1.71 1.13 10.24
C MET A 21 1.40 -0.35 10.00
N GLY A 22 2.37 -1.23 10.17
CA GLY A 22 2.13 -2.67 10.21
C GLY A 22 2.01 -3.39 8.87
N LEU A 23 2.37 -2.77 7.75
CA LEU A 23 2.39 -3.46 6.45
C LEU A 23 3.57 -4.43 6.34
N THR A 24 3.38 -5.45 5.50
CA THR A 24 4.45 -6.33 5.01
C THR A 24 4.96 -5.84 3.65
N LEU A 25 6.09 -6.36 3.18
CA LEU A 25 6.55 -6.10 1.80
C LEU A 25 5.49 -6.51 0.77
N LYS A 26 4.80 -7.63 1.01
CA LYS A 26 3.67 -8.05 0.18
C LYS A 26 2.51 -7.04 0.23
N GLY A 27 2.25 -6.45 1.38
CA GLY A 27 1.23 -5.39 1.54
C GLY A 27 1.57 -4.14 0.72
N ILE A 28 2.82 -3.71 0.75
CA ILE A 28 3.33 -2.59 -0.06
C ILE A 28 3.17 -2.90 -1.55
N TYR A 29 3.62 -4.08 -2.00
CA TYR A 29 3.41 -4.55 -3.38
C TYR A 29 1.94 -4.51 -3.80
N MET A 30 1.04 -5.04 -2.97
CA MET A 30 -0.39 -5.10 -3.28
C MET A 30 -1.04 -3.72 -3.43
N ILE A 31 -0.61 -2.73 -2.63
CA ILE A 31 -1.08 -1.34 -2.76
C ILE A 31 -0.62 -0.76 -4.09
N ALA A 32 0.66 -0.90 -4.40
CA ALA A 32 1.25 -0.40 -5.65
C ALA A 32 0.63 -1.06 -6.89
N ASP A 33 0.41 -2.38 -6.86
CA ASP A 33 -0.29 -3.11 -7.94
C ASP A 33 -1.74 -2.62 -8.09
N LYS A 34 -2.43 -2.29 -7.00
CA LYS A 34 -3.77 -1.72 -7.07
C LYS A 34 -3.77 -0.32 -7.72
N VAL A 35 -2.74 0.48 -7.47
CA VAL A 35 -2.55 1.78 -8.15
C VAL A 35 -2.32 1.54 -9.64
N ARG A 36 -1.44 0.62 -10.03
CA ARG A 36 -1.20 0.22 -11.43
C ARG A 36 -2.50 -0.17 -12.13
N GLN A 37 -3.23 -1.16 -11.57
CA GLN A 37 -4.50 -1.63 -12.12
C GLN A 37 -5.55 -0.50 -12.25
N THR A 38 -5.52 0.47 -11.36
CA THR A 38 -6.40 1.64 -11.44
C THR A 38 -5.97 2.56 -12.57
N ALA A 39 -4.68 2.85 -12.68
CA ALA A 39 -4.13 3.68 -13.75
C ALA A 39 -4.40 3.11 -15.14
N ASP A 40 -4.25 1.78 -15.30
CA ASP A 40 -4.58 1.09 -16.56
C ASP A 40 -6.02 1.38 -17.00
N ARG A 41 -6.96 1.39 -16.05
CA ARG A 41 -8.39 1.61 -16.34
C ARG A 41 -8.74 3.07 -16.60
N VAL A 42 -8.08 4.02 -15.95
CA VAL A 42 -8.54 5.43 -15.95
C VAL A 42 -7.63 6.39 -16.69
N CYS A 43 -6.35 6.06 -16.91
CA CYS A 43 -5.37 6.94 -17.56
C CYS A 43 -4.30 6.21 -18.38
N GLN A 44 -4.65 5.05 -18.94
CA GLN A 44 -3.76 4.27 -19.83
C GLN A 44 -2.41 3.89 -19.17
N GLY A 45 -2.43 3.57 -17.88
CA GLY A 45 -1.26 3.17 -17.13
C GLY A 45 -0.30 4.29 -16.74
N LYS A 46 -0.66 5.56 -16.91
CA LYS A 46 0.23 6.67 -16.60
C LYS A 46 0.29 6.92 -15.10
N VAL A 47 1.41 6.52 -14.49
CA VAL A 47 1.71 6.72 -13.07
C VAL A 47 3.07 7.38 -12.92
N VAL A 48 3.16 8.35 -12.03
CA VAL A 48 4.43 8.89 -11.52
C VAL A 48 4.47 8.58 -10.02
N ALA A 49 5.47 7.82 -9.60
CA ALA A 49 5.69 7.48 -8.21
C ALA A 49 6.91 8.20 -7.64
N PHE A 50 6.79 8.62 -6.38
CA PHE A 50 7.85 9.22 -5.59
C PHE A 50 8.04 8.35 -4.34
N ASP A 51 9.10 7.56 -4.34
CA ASP A 51 9.51 6.80 -3.16
C ASP A 51 10.42 7.68 -2.30
N GLY A 52 10.05 7.90 -1.05
CA GLY A 52 10.73 8.94 -0.28
C GLY A 52 11.10 8.61 1.15
N SER A 53 10.34 7.80 1.86
CA SER A 53 10.55 7.58 3.29
C SER A 53 10.87 6.14 3.65
N GLY A 54 11.55 6.00 4.81
CA GLY A 54 11.89 4.73 5.41
C GLY A 54 12.93 4.95 6.52
N TYR A 55 12.65 4.43 7.72
CA TYR A 55 13.41 4.71 8.94
C TYR A 55 13.91 3.41 9.58
N ASP A 56 14.64 2.63 8.79
CA ASP A 56 15.31 1.44 9.26
C ASP A 56 16.79 1.72 9.56
N PRO A 57 17.24 1.68 10.81
CA PRO A 57 18.63 1.93 11.16
C PRO A 57 19.62 0.96 10.50
N ALA A 58 19.19 -0.25 10.16
CA ALA A 58 20.02 -1.23 9.48
C ALA A 58 20.11 -1.01 7.96
N GLY A 59 19.24 -0.18 7.40
CA GLY A 59 19.22 0.14 5.98
C GLY A 59 18.76 -1.01 5.06
N ILE A 60 18.18 -2.07 5.63
CA ILE A 60 17.78 -3.27 4.88
C ILE A 60 16.35 -3.14 4.37
N LEU A 61 15.46 -2.59 5.16
CA LEU A 61 14.05 -2.43 4.84
C LEU A 61 13.83 -1.45 3.69
N PHE A 62 14.57 -0.36 3.70
CA PHE A 62 14.45 0.74 2.75
C PHE A 62 14.50 0.27 1.28
N PRO A 63 15.56 -0.42 0.80
CA PRO A 63 15.61 -0.88 -0.59
C PRO A 63 14.60 -1.99 -0.88
N LYS A 64 14.25 -2.84 0.08
CA LYS A 64 13.25 -3.90 -0.11
C LYS A 64 11.83 -3.34 -0.23
N GLY A 65 11.49 -2.33 0.56
CA GLY A 65 10.20 -1.64 0.46
C GLY A 65 10.02 -0.94 -0.89
N TRP A 66 11.05 -0.25 -1.35
CA TRP A 66 11.03 0.37 -2.67
C TRP A 66 10.97 -0.66 -3.79
N LEU A 67 11.71 -1.77 -3.68
CA LEU A 67 11.61 -2.87 -4.64
C LEU A 67 10.17 -3.42 -4.72
N ALA A 68 9.53 -3.62 -3.57
CA ALA A 68 8.15 -4.09 -3.52
C ALA A 68 7.19 -3.10 -4.21
N SER A 69 7.33 -1.79 -3.96
CA SER A 69 6.54 -0.75 -4.61
C SER A 69 6.76 -0.73 -6.13
N ILE A 70 8.01 -0.71 -6.58
CA ILE A 70 8.36 -0.70 -8.01
C ILE A 70 7.82 -1.94 -8.71
N CYS A 71 7.98 -3.13 -8.13
CA CYS A 71 7.46 -4.37 -8.71
C CYS A 71 5.93 -4.37 -8.79
N GLY A 72 5.24 -3.86 -7.77
CA GLY A 72 3.79 -3.69 -7.80
C GLY A 72 3.34 -2.74 -8.91
N LEU A 73 4.00 -1.58 -9.07
CA LEU A 73 3.70 -0.60 -10.11
C LEU A 73 4.00 -1.08 -11.53
N THR A 74 4.97 -1.96 -11.69
CA THR A 74 5.37 -2.49 -13.01
C THR A 74 4.73 -3.83 -13.34
N GLY A 75 4.13 -4.51 -12.36
CA GLY A 75 3.59 -5.85 -12.51
C GLY A 75 4.66 -6.94 -12.57
N LEU A 76 5.90 -6.63 -12.18
CA LEU A 76 6.97 -7.62 -12.10
C LEU A 76 6.76 -8.53 -10.88
N GLU A 77 6.85 -9.83 -11.10
CA GLU A 77 6.88 -10.80 -10.02
C GLU A 77 8.26 -10.82 -9.39
N VAL A 78 8.29 -10.79 -8.06
CA VAL A 78 9.52 -10.85 -7.26
C VAL A 78 9.25 -11.62 -5.98
N ASP A 79 10.26 -12.32 -5.51
CA ASP A 79 10.21 -12.92 -4.18
C ASP A 79 10.41 -11.82 -3.12
N LEU A 80 9.35 -11.58 -2.36
CA LEU A 80 9.29 -10.57 -1.31
C LEU A 80 9.44 -11.23 0.06
N GLU A 81 10.62 -11.82 0.28
CA GLU A 81 10.98 -12.35 1.60
C GLU A 81 11.17 -11.20 2.59
N GLU A 82 10.46 -11.29 3.72
CA GLU A 82 10.58 -10.30 4.80
C GLU A 82 12.00 -10.26 5.36
N PRO A 83 12.60 -9.05 5.48
CA PRO A 83 13.96 -8.91 5.99
C PRO A 83 14.06 -9.15 7.51
N TYR A 84 12.94 -9.14 8.20
CA TYR A 84 12.85 -9.32 9.64
C TYR A 84 11.80 -10.36 10.02
N PRO A 85 12.01 -11.08 11.12
CA PRO A 85 10.99 -11.98 11.65
C PRO A 85 9.76 -11.19 12.10
N PHE A 86 8.60 -11.78 11.95
CA PHE A 86 7.38 -11.16 12.48
C PHE A 86 7.45 -11.02 14.01
N PRO A 87 7.05 -9.88 14.55
CA PRO A 87 6.96 -9.69 16.00
C PRO A 87 6.04 -10.74 16.64
N GLN A 88 6.33 -11.10 17.90
CA GLN A 88 5.45 -11.99 18.65
C GLN A 88 4.03 -11.42 18.71
N GLY A 89 3.05 -12.24 18.35
CA GLY A 89 1.64 -11.84 18.31
C GLY A 89 1.24 -11.04 17.05
N TYR A 90 2.13 -10.85 16.08
CA TYR A 90 1.75 -10.25 14.79
C TYR A 90 0.68 -11.09 14.10
N ARG A 91 -0.39 -10.43 13.67
CA ARG A 91 -1.48 -11.05 12.92
C ARG A 91 -1.83 -10.16 11.73
N SER A 92 -1.77 -10.74 10.55
CA SER A 92 -2.10 -10.05 9.29
C SER A 92 -3.57 -9.62 9.20
N ASP A 93 -4.45 -10.24 10.00
CA ASP A 93 -5.88 -9.94 10.07
C ASP A 93 -6.26 -9.03 11.26
N TYR A 94 -5.27 -8.57 12.02
CA TYR A 94 -5.50 -7.68 13.15
C TYR A 94 -6.26 -6.42 12.72
N GLY A 95 -7.38 -6.16 13.38
CA GLY A 95 -8.21 -5.01 13.06
C GLY A 95 -9.07 -5.14 11.79
N ALA A 96 -9.05 -6.27 11.07
CA ALA A 96 -9.78 -6.42 9.80
C ALA A 96 -11.31 -6.21 9.94
N VAL A 97 -11.89 -6.58 11.06
CA VAL A 97 -13.34 -6.37 11.33
C VAL A 97 -13.63 -4.88 11.52
N GLU A 98 -12.84 -4.22 12.35
CA GLU A 98 -13.00 -2.78 12.62
C GLU A 98 -12.70 -1.95 11.36
N MET A 99 -11.67 -2.32 10.61
CA MET A 99 -11.34 -1.66 9.36
C MET A 99 -12.48 -1.76 8.34
N ARG A 100 -13.11 -2.94 8.18
CA ARG A 100 -14.30 -3.07 7.32
C ARG A 100 -15.42 -2.17 7.80
N ARG A 101 -15.69 -2.10 9.09
CA ARG A 101 -16.72 -1.22 9.66
C ARG A 101 -16.46 0.25 9.34
N ILE A 102 -15.20 0.70 9.46
CA ILE A 102 -14.79 2.07 9.12
C ILE A 102 -14.97 2.33 7.62
N VAL A 103 -14.53 1.40 6.76
CA VAL A 103 -14.69 1.53 5.30
C VAL A 103 -16.16 1.65 4.90
N GLU A 104 -17.05 0.82 5.44
CA GLU A 104 -18.47 0.89 5.13
C GLU A 104 -19.11 2.20 5.63
N ALA A 105 -18.72 2.67 6.81
CA ALA A 105 -19.17 3.96 7.32
C ALA A 105 -18.69 5.13 6.42
N LEU A 106 -17.45 5.08 5.93
CA LEU A 106 -16.92 6.06 4.99
C LEU A 106 -17.65 6.03 3.65
N LYS A 107 -17.90 4.85 3.09
CA LYS A 107 -18.69 4.70 1.84
C LYS A 107 -20.05 5.33 1.99
N ALA A 108 -20.78 5.00 3.06
CA ALA A 108 -22.10 5.58 3.32
C ALA A 108 -22.06 7.11 3.43
N LYS A 109 -21.05 7.64 4.12
CA LYS A 109 -20.88 9.10 4.29
C LYS A 109 -20.50 9.82 3.00
N LEU A 110 -19.74 9.17 2.12
CA LEU A 110 -19.24 9.74 0.87
C LEU A 110 -20.19 9.49 -0.32
N ALA A 111 -21.11 8.56 -0.23
CA ALA A 111 -22.04 8.22 -1.30
C ALA A 111 -22.79 9.42 -1.90
N PRO A 112 -23.22 10.45 -1.13
CA PRO A 112 -23.87 11.63 -1.70
C PRO A 112 -22.95 12.47 -2.62
N TYR A 113 -21.64 12.31 -2.48
CA TYR A 113 -20.63 13.11 -3.19
C TYR A 113 -19.86 12.31 -4.25
N TRP A 114 -19.76 11.01 -4.07
CA TRP A 114 -18.91 10.15 -4.90
C TRP A 114 -19.71 9.03 -5.55
N ARG A 115 -19.91 9.12 -6.86
CA ARG A 115 -20.71 8.16 -7.64
C ARG A 115 -20.23 6.70 -7.51
N CYS A 116 -18.94 6.48 -7.24
CA CYS A 116 -18.40 5.13 -7.06
C CYS A 116 -18.94 4.40 -5.81
N PHE A 117 -19.61 5.12 -4.90
CA PHE A 117 -20.20 4.56 -3.70
C PHE A 117 -21.75 4.54 -3.74
N THR A 118 -22.35 5.05 -4.80
CA THR A 118 -23.81 4.90 -5.00
C THR A 118 -24.07 3.51 -5.56
N SER A 119 -24.85 2.70 -4.82
CA SER A 119 -25.35 1.42 -5.34
C SER A 119 -26.23 1.70 -6.58
N HIS A 120 -25.94 1.03 -7.66
CA HIS A 120 -26.85 0.89 -8.80
C HIS A 120 -27.79 -0.26 -8.56
#